data_6d1fd47a3cea6adbfd2a0d354af57a64
#
_entry.id   6d1fd47a3cea6adbfd2a0d354af57a64
#
_cell.length_a   1.000
_cell.length_b   1.000
_cell.length_c   1.000
_cell.angle_alpha   90.00
_cell.angle_beta   90.00
_cell.angle_gamma   90.00
#
_symmetry.space_group_name_H-M   'P 1'
#
loop_
_entity.id
_entity.type
_entity.pdbx_description
1 polymer ?
#
loop_
_entity_poly.entity_id
_entity_poly.type
_entity_poly.pdbx_seq_one_letter_code
_entity_poly.pdbx_strand_id
1 'polypeptide(L)'
;MGRSLVRTSSTVYAGCTCDFNMDVIVNRITPLHRDASGASSSYDLLISLDKGYKAKLCVTDIGAQFAYHPGTLVFLCGKVLEHSVPAWEGGERVVIAHYMKDLLHDRMGFPCPNLPSQTFWWKQFGSGQ
;
A
#
# COMPACT_ATOMS: atom_id res chain seq x y z
N MET A 1 9.78 7.37 21.26
CA MET A 1 9.69 5.93 21.60
C MET A 1 8.72 5.27 20.64
N GLY A 2 9.24 4.52 19.67
CA GLY A 2 8.44 3.81 18.70
C GLY A 2 7.75 2.61 19.34
N ARG A 3 6.43 2.59 19.33
CA ARG A 3 5.65 1.44 19.79
C ARG A 3 5.53 0.38 18.68
N SER A 4 5.61 -0.82 19.15
CA SER A 4 5.58 -2.13 18.51
C SER A 4 4.60 -2.26 17.32
N LEU A 5 5.13 -2.82 16.25
CA LEU A 5 4.36 -3.39 15.14
C LEU A 5 3.58 -4.60 15.65
N VAL A 6 2.27 -4.54 15.63
CA VAL A 6 1.44 -5.75 15.77
C VAL A 6 1.25 -6.31 14.37
N ARG A 7 1.87 -7.44 14.08
CA ARG A 7 1.64 -8.19 12.86
C ARG A 7 0.52 -9.19 13.08
N THR A 8 -0.57 -9.01 12.39
CA THR A 8 -1.60 -10.04 12.26
C THR A 8 -1.68 -10.50 10.81
N SER A 9 -1.52 -11.79 10.58
CA SER A 9 -1.86 -12.39 9.29
C SER A 9 -3.30 -12.88 9.37
N SER A 10 -4.16 -12.38 8.52
CA SER A 10 -5.52 -12.88 8.40
C SER A 10 -5.80 -13.41 7.01
N THR A 11 -6.32 -14.62 6.94
CA THR A 11 -6.90 -15.21 5.73
C THR A 11 -8.29 -14.62 5.53
N VAL A 12 -8.46 -13.79 4.53
CA VAL A 12 -9.79 -13.27 4.19
C VAL A 12 -10.01 -13.36 2.69
N TYR A 13 -11.02 -14.04 2.35
CA TYR A 13 -11.88 -14.16 1.18
C TYR A 13 -12.01 -15.58 0.67
N ALA A 14 -13.23 -16.13 0.85
CA ALA A 14 -13.67 -17.34 0.17
C ALA A 14 -13.61 -17.13 -1.35
N GLY A 15 -12.63 -17.74 -2.01
CA GLY A 15 -12.40 -17.68 -3.46
C GLY A 15 -11.09 -17.05 -3.92
N CYS A 16 -10.38 -16.36 -3.05
CA CYS A 16 -9.02 -15.92 -3.33
C CYS A 16 -8.10 -16.41 -2.21
N THR A 17 -7.27 -17.38 -2.49
CA THR A 17 -6.30 -17.96 -1.55
C THR A 17 -5.07 -17.07 -1.40
N CYS A 18 -5.28 -15.76 -1.20
CA CYS A 18 -4.19 -14.82 -0.98
C CYS A 18 -4.10 -14.50 0.50
N ASP A 19 -3.01 -14.88 1.15
CA ASP A 19 -2.66 -14.39 2.46
C ASP A 19 -2.26 -12.92 2.33
N PHE A 20 -3.05 -12.03 2.93
CA PHE A 20 -2.69 -10.62 3.05
C PHE A 20 -1.85 -10.41 4.29
N ASN A 21 -0.80 -9.62 4.17
CA ASN A 21 -0.15 -9.05 5.33
C ASN A 21 -0.88 -7.77 5.71
N MET A 22 -1.08 -7.59 7.02
CA MET A 22 -1.65 -6.38 7.58
C MET A 22 -0.73 -5.85 8.67
N ASP A 23 -0.32 -4.61 8.55
CA ASP A 23 0.43 -3.90 9.59
C ASP A 23 -0.42 -2.75 10.12
N VAL A 24 -0.42 -2.57 11.44
CA VAL A 24 -0.96 -1.39 12.11
C VAL A 24 0.20 -0.50 12.51
N ILE A 25 0.26 0.68 11.94
CA ILE A 25 1.34 1.65 12.12
C ILE A 25 0.80 2.80 12.98
N VAL A 26 1.42 3.02 14.14
CA VAL A 26 0.99 4.06 15.08
C VAL A 26 2.13 5.06 15.30
N ASN A 27 1.82 6.34 15.15
CA ASN A 27 2.71 7.47 15.46
C ASN A 27 4.11 7.36 14.84
N ARG A 28 4.18 6.86 13.62
CA ARG A 28 5.43 6.68 12.89
C ARG A 28 5.53 7.65 11.72
N ILE A 29 6.62 8.40 11.67
CA ILE A 29 7.08 9.05 10.44
C ILE A 29 7.45 7.96 9.45
N THR A 30 6.96 8.07 8.25
CA THR A 30 7.32 7.17 7.15
C THR A 30 8.35 7.89 6.28
N PRO A 31 9.64 7.54 6.39
CA PRO A 31 10.68 8.15 5.57
C PRO A 31 10.46 7.79 4.11
N LEU A 32 11.17 8.48 3.23
CA LEU A 32 11.15 8.20 1.79
C LEU A 32 11.68 6.78 1.52
N HIS A 33 10.88 5.94 0.89
CA HIS A 33 11.21 4.55 0.61
C HIS A 33 10.35 3.94 -0.50
N ARG A 34 10.76 2.76 -0.95
CA ARG A 34 9.95 1.79 -1.68
C ARG A 34 9.82 0.53 -0.84
N ASP A 35 8.71 -0.18 -0.96
CA ASP A 35 8.48 -1.42 -0.22
C ASP A 35 9.26 -2.58 -0.84
N ALA A 36 10.46 -2.84 -0.32
CA ALA A 36 11.42 -3.77 -0.91
C ALA A 36 10.87 -5.18 -1.12
N SER A 37 9.98 -5.65 -0.25
CA SER A 37 9.37 -6.99 -0.29
C SER A 37 7.95 -7.01 -0.86
N GLY A 38 7.42 -5.88 -1.31
CA GLY A 38 6.10 -5.79 -1.92
C GLY A 38 6.04 -6.45 -3.29
N ALA A 39 4.85 -6.88 -3.70
CA ALA A 39 4.59 -7.38 -5.04
C ALA A 39 4.38 -6.22 -6.00
N SER A 40 5.17 -6.18 -7.08
CA SER A 40 5.11 -5.08 -8.07
C SER A 40 3.81 -5.04 -8.89
N SER A 41 3.10 -6.16 -8.93
CA SER A 41 1.83 -6.32 -9.66
C SER A 41 0.60 -6.13 -8.78
N SER A 42 0.78 -5.82 -7.50
CA SER A 42 -0.32 -5.66 -6.55
C SER A 42 -0.34 -4.24 -5.98
N TYR A 43 -1.54 -3.78 -5.65
CA TYR A 43 -1.71 -2.54 -4.90
C TYR A 43 -1.71 -2.83 -3.40
N ASP A 44 -1.01 -2.01 -2.66
CA ASP A 44 -1.14 -1.93 -1.21
C ASP A 44 -2.32 -1.02 -0.90
N LEU A 45 -3.12 -1.39 0.10
CA LEU A 45 -4.19 -0.56 0.61
C LEU A 45 -3.74 0.07 1.93
N LEU A 46 -3.66 1.39 1.94
CA LEU A 46 -3.34 2.18 3.12
C LEU A 46 -4.61 2.89 3.61
N ILE A 47 -4.96 2.69 4.86
CA ILE A 47 -6.13 3.29 5.50
C ILE A 47 -5.65 4.21 6.61
N SER A 48 -5.89 5.52 6.45
CA SER A 48 -5.60 6.51 7.48
C SER A 48 -6.74 6.60 8.48
N LEU A 49 -6.42 6.47 9.75
CA LEU A 49 -7.38 6.47 10.86
C LEU A 49 -6.98 7.49 11.92
N ASP A 50 -7.85 7.59 12.96
CA ASP A 50 -7.67 8.45 14.13
C ASP A 50 -7.73 9.95 13.83
N LYS A 51 -7.06 10.78 14.63
CA LYS A 51 -7.20 12.24 14.63
C LYS A 51 -6.02 12.98 14.02
N GLY A 52 -4.94 12.28 13.65
CA GLY A 52 -3.76 12.88 13.03
C GLY A 52 -4.13 13.56 11.71
N TYR A 53 -4.26 14.87 11.73
CA TYR A 53 -4.58 15.65 10.56
C TYR A 53 -3.34 16.33 9.98
N LYS A 54 -3.52 17.02 8.83
CA LYS A 54 -2.44 17.65 8.05
C LYS A 54 -1.34 16.71 7.60
N ALA A 55 -1.54 15.39 7.70
CA ALA A 55 -0.64 14.44 7.08
C ALA A 55 -0.71 14.59 5.55
N LYS A 56 0.44 14.44 4.91
CA LYS A 56 0.56 14.41 3.46
C LYS A 56 1.25 13.14 3.05
N LEU A 57 0.67 12.42 2.11
CA LEU A 57 1.34 11.35 1.41
C LEU A 57 2.08 11.97 0.21
N CYS A 58 3.39 11.88 0.23
CA CYS A 58 4.24 12.35 -0.85
C CYS A 58 4.61 11.15 -1.72
N VAL A 59 4.40 11.26 -3.04
CA VAL A 59 4.80 10.26 -4.04
C VAL A 59 5.78 10.91 -4.99
N THR A 60 7.05 10.67 -4.76
CA THR A 60 8.15 11.40 -5.38
C THR A 60 8.25 11.17 -6.87
N ASP A 61 8.07 9.92 -7.30
CA ASP A 61 8.20 9.54 -8.71
C ASP A 61 7.20 10.26 -9.65
N ILE A 62 6.08 10.71 -9.12
CA ILE A 62 5.07 11.46 -9.88
C ILE A 62 4.97 12.93 -9.45
N GLY A 63 5.84 13.37 -8.53
CA GLY A 63 5.87 14.74 -8.03
C GLY A 63 4.59 15.17 -7.30
N ALA A 64 3.83 14.23 -6.75
CA ALA A 64 2.52 14.50 -6.15
C ALA A 64 2.54 14.47 -4.63
N GLN A 65 1.70 15.31 -4.04
CA GLN A 65 1.39 15.32 -2.61
C GLN A 65 -0.12 15.26 -2.44
N PHE A 66 -0.57 14.29 -1.67
CA PHE A 66 -1.98 14.06 -1.39
C PHE A 66 -2.29 14.38 0.07
N ALA A 67 -3.43 14.99 0.32
CA ALA A 67 -3.95 15.09 1.69
C ALA A 67 -4.22 13.68 2.22
N TYR A 68 -3.67 13.38 3.40
CA TYR A 68 -3.76 12.04 3.98
C TYR A 68 -4.45 12.11 5.36
N HIS A 69 -5.66 12.65 5.32
CA HIS A 69 -6.50 12.82 6.50
C HIS A 69 -7.09 11.49 7.00
N PRO A 70 -7.53 11.42 8.26
CA PRO A 70 -8.34 10.31 8.76
C PRO A 70 -9.52 10.00 7.83
N GLY A 71 -9.74 8.71 7.56
CA GLY A 71 -10.74 8.23 6.60
C GLY A 71 -10.25 8.13 5.15
N THR A 72 -9.04 8.56 4.84
CA THR A 72 -8.48 8.43 3.49
C THR A 72 -8.07 6.99 3.23
N LEU A 73 -8.50 6.46 2.08
CA LEU A 73 -8.06 5.20 1.50
C LEU A 73 -7.12 5.48 0.33
N VAL A 74 -5.98 4.81 0.32
CA VAL A 74 -5.00 4.93 -0.76
C VAL A 74 -4.68 3.56 -1.30
N PHE A 75 -4.79 3.39 -2.61
CA PHE A 75 -4.26 2.24 -3.32
C PHE A 75 -2.96 2.66 -3.99
N LEU A 76 -1.86 2.09 -3.55
CA LEU A 76 -0.52 2.46 -4.00
C LEU A 76 0.28 1.18 -4.30
N CYS A 77 0.99 1.16 -5.42
CA CYS A 77 2.01 0.13 -5.63
C CYS A 77 3.31 0.59 -4.95
N GLY A 78 3.43 0.31 -3.65
CA GLY A 78 4.56 0.73 -2.82
C GLY A 78 5.90 0.16 -3.25
N LYS A 79 5.91 -0.98 -3.93
CA LYS A 79 7.10 -1.57 -4.54
C LYS A 79 7.68 -0.70 -5.66
N VAL A 80 6.82 -0.08 -6.44
CA VAL A 80 7.20 0.68 -7.64
C VAL A 80 7.38 2.16 -7.33
N LEU A 81 6.45 2.74 -6.57
CA LEU A 81 6.40 4.16 -6.31
C LEU A 81 7.09 4.53 -5.00
N GLU A 82 8.06 5.42 -5.09
CA GLU A 82 8.73 5.98 -3.93
C GLU A 82 7.81 6.94 -3.19
N HIS A 83 7.63 6.69 -1.90
CA HIS A 83 6.64 7.40 -1.11
C HIS A 83 7.10 7.69 0.32
N SER A 84 6.44 8.66 0.96
CA SER A 84 6.72 9.05 2.33
C SER A 84 5.54 9.75 3.00
N VAL A 85 5.52 9.74 4.33
CA VAL A 85 4.68 10.62 5.15
C VAL A 85 5.58 11.30 6.16
N PRO A 86 6.12 12.48 5.84
CA PRO A 86 7.19 13.11 6.62
C PRO A 86 6.70 13.70 7.94
N ALA A 87 5.44 14.11 8.03
CA ALA A 87 4.88 14.75 9.22
C ALA A 87 3.35 14.66 9.26
N TRP A 88 2.81 14.88 10.44
CA TRP A 88 1.39 15.12 10.70
C TRP A 88 1.24 15.99 11.94
N GLU A 89 0.05 16.53 12.18
CA GLU A 89 -0.30 17.34 13.33
C GLU A 89 -1.62 16.88 13.97
N GLY A 90 -1.85 17.29 15.21
CA GLY A 90 -3.15 17.25 15.85
C GLY A 90 -3.65 15.91 16.31
N GLY A 91 -2.81 15.13 16.95
CA GLY A 91 -3.19 13.86 17.57
C GLY A 91 -2.35 12.70 17.13
N GLU A 92 -2.83 11.51 17.40
CA GLU A 92 -2.18 10.28 16.99
C GLU A 92 -2.45 10.02 15.50
N ARG A 93 -1.49 9.41 14.85
CA ARG A 93 -1.62 8.90 13.48
C ARG A 93 -1.67 7.40 13.54
N VAL A 94 -2.76 6.82 13.05
CA VAL A 94 -2.91 5.37 12.91
C VAL A 94 -3.14 5.05 11.44
N VAL A 95 -2.39 4.10 10.91
CA VAL A 95 -2.54 3.60 9.54
C VAL A 95 -2.63 2.10 9.57
N ILE A 96 -3.61 1.54 8.87
CA ILE A 96 -3.65 0.12 8.54
C ILE A 96 -3.10 -0.01 7.13
N ALA A 97 -2.08 -0.84 6.98
CA ALA A 97 -1.49 -1.17 5.69
C ALA A 97 -1.77 -2.63 5.36
N HIS A 98 -2.49 -2.87 4.27
CA HIS A 98 -2.66 -4.19 3.67
C HIS A 98 -1.77 -4.30 2.44
N TYR A 99 -0.96 -5.35 2.37
CA TYR A 99 -0.03 -5.53 1.28
C TYR A 99 0.23 -6.99 0.97
N MET A 100 0.70 -7.24 -0.24
CA MET A 100 1.10 -8.56 -0.73
C MET A 100 2.62 -8.62 -0.91
N LYS A 101 3.20 -9.76 -0.60
CA LYS A 101 4.62 -10.04 -0.84
C LYS A 101 4.80 -11.04 -1.95
N ASP A 102 5.81 -10.85 -2.81
CA ASP A 102 6.18 -11.81 -3.85
C ASP A 102 6.44 -13.21 -3.29
N LEU A 103 7.16 -13.27 -2.17
CA LEU A 103 7.47 -14.54 -1.49
C LEU A 103 6.24 -15.33 -1.05
N LEU A 104 5.09 -14.69 -0.92
CA LEU A 104 3.87 -15.37 -0.55
C LEU A 104 3.32 -16.16 -1.71
N HIS A 105 3.36 -15.61 -2.91
CA HIS A 105 2.99 -16.29 -4.14
C HIS A 105 3.85 -17.54 -4.34
N ASP A 106 5.17 -17.42 -4.12
CA ASP A 106 6.10 -18.54 -4.22
C ASP A 106 5.76 -19.66 -3.24
N ARG A 107 5.45 -19.33 -1.98
CA ARG A 107 5.08 -20.31 -0.96
C ARG A 107 3.78 -21.02 -1.25
N MET A 108 2.83 -20.34 -1.87
CA MET A 108 1.52 -20.89 -2.20
C MET A 108 1.51 -21.65 -3.54
N GLY A 109 2.61 -21.61 -4.29
CA GLY A 109 2.71 -22.24 -5.60
C GLY A 109 1.87 -21.56 -6.68
N PHE A 110 1.44 -20.33 -6.47
CA PHE A 110 0.75 -19.53 -7.47
C PHE A 110 1.70 -18.50 -8.06
N PRO A 111 1.76 -18.39 -9.40
CA PRO A 111 2.60 -17.37 -10.02
C PRO A 111 2.09 -15.97 -9.65
N CYS A 112 3.02 -15.08 -9.32
CA CYS A 112 2.70 -13.67 -9.15
C CYS A 112 2.19 -13.11 -10.49
N PRO A 113 1.07 -12.37 -10.49
CA PRO A 113 0.58 -11.75 -11.72
C PRO A 113 1.63 -10.83 -12.33
N ASN A 114 1.75 -10.84 -13.65
CA ASN A 114 2.59 -9.88 -14.34
C ASN A 114 1.98 -8.49 -14.30
N LEU A 115 2.83 -7.47 -14.25
CA LEU A 115 2.37 -6.10 -14.45
C LEU A 115 1.66 -5.97 -15.80
N PRO A 116 0.47 -5.38 -15.84
CA PRO A 116 -0.22 -5.16 -17.10
C PRO A 116 0.61 -4.24 -17.99
N SER A 117 0.96 -4.71 -19.17
CA SER A 117 1.67 -3.91 -20.16
C SER A 117 0.72 -2.90 -20.84
N GLN A 118 1.28 -1.84 -21.41
CA GLN A 118 0.51 -0.88 -22.21
C GLN A 118 -0.26 -1.59 -23.34
N THR A 119 0.34 -2.60 -23.96
CA THR A 119 -0.30 -3.42 -24.99
C THR A 119 -1.50 -4.19 -24.47
N PHE A 120 -1.42 -4.70 -23.23
CA PHE A 120 -2.54 -5.37 -22.58
C PHE A 120 -3.72 -4.40 -22.38
N TRP A 121 -3.46 -3.19 -21.88
CA TRP A 121 -4.47 -2.16 -21.69
C TRP A 121 -5.12 -1.74 -23.02
N TRP A 122 -4.33 -1.53 -24.05
CA TRP A 122 -4.86 -1.20 -25.38
C TRP A 122 -5.76 -2.29 -25.97
N LYS A 123 -5.42 -3.56 -25.79
CA LYS A 123 -6.26 -4.68 -26.23
C LYS A 123 -7.58 -4.78 -25.48
N GLN A 124 -7.58 -4.45 -24.19
CA GLN A 124 -8.79 -4.55 -23.35
C GLN A 124 -9.70 -3.32 -23.46
N PHE A 125 -9.14 -2.15 -23.59
CA PHE A 125 -9.88 -0.89 -23.46
C PHE A 125 -9.72 0.06 -24.66
N GLY A 126 -8.83 -0.19 -25.59
CA GLY A 126 -8.53 0.66 -26.74
C GLY A 126 -9.43 0.48 -27.97
N SER A 127 -10.37 -0.46 -27.94
CA SER A 127 -11.28 -0.75 -29.06
C SER A 127 -12.61 0.04 -29.01
N GLY A 128 -12.65 1.12 -28.24
CA GLY A 128 -13.85 1.93 -28.00
C GLY A 128 -13.82 3.33 -28.62
N GLN A 129 -13.19 3.52 -29.80
CA GLN A 129 -13.40 4.72 -30.62
C GLN A 129 -13.57 4.34 -32.07
#